data_873133ea6ec1ed975095be4fe294a4c1
#
_entry.id   873133ea6ec1ed975095be4fe294a4c1
#
_cell.length_a   1.000
_cell.length_b   1.000
_cell.length_c   1.000
_cell.angle_alpha   90.00
_cell.angle_beta   90.00
_cell.angle_gamma   90.00
#
_symmetry.space_group_name_H-M   'P 1'
#
loop_
_entity.id
_entity.type
_entity.pdbx_description
1 polymer ?
#
loop_
_entity_poly.entity_id
_entity_poly.type
_entity_poly.pdbx_seq_one_letter_code
_entity_poly.pdbx_strand_id
1 'polypeptide(L)'
;SIAEPQHMAKLINFAMTDLMLEIPELVMMGEDVGRKGGVYGVTQKLHQRFGAGRMIDTLLDEQSILGLAIGMAQNGFIPMPEIQFLAYLHNAEDQLRGEAATLPFFSNGQYTNPMVLRIAGLGYQRGFGGHFHNDNSLAVLRDIPGVVIICPSNGHDAVLLLREAVRLAREEQRIVVMVEPIALYMTRDLHAPGDGGWTREYPAPGSKPIKVGQVGVIGDGTDLAIVTYGNGTYLSCQAQKQLAEQHGIKARIIDMRWLAPLPQAEILENISGCRSVLIVDECRRTGSQSEGLMALMAEHRINRVA
;
A
#
# COMPACT_ATOMS: atom_id res chain seq x y z
N SER A 1 19.40 2.56 17.72
CA SER A 1 19.60 1.40 16.87
C SER A 1 18.25 0.74 16.59
N ILE A 2 17.99 0.47 15.34
CA ILE A 2 16.77 -0.19 14.86
C ILE A 2 17.05 -1.72 14.93
N ALA A 3 17.49 -2.21 16.06
CA ALA A 3 17.96 -3.59 16.21
C ALA A 3 16.83 -4.58 16.54
N GLU A 4 15.63 -4.09 16.84
CA GLU A 4 14.52 -4.96 17.22
C GLU A 4 13.41 -4.93 16.16
N PRO A 5 12.81 -6.08 15.83
CA PRO A 5 11.65 -6.15 14.94
C PRO A 5 10.49 -5.28 15.45
N GLN A 6 9.83 -4.56 14.54
CA GLN A 6 8.75 -3.62 14.85
C GLN A 6 7.49 -3.93 14.04
N HIS A 7 6.37 -3.38 14.48
CA HIS A 7 5.12 -3.39 13.74
C HIS A 7 5.15 -2.38 12.57
N MET A 8 4.28 -2.56 11.59
CA MET A 8 4.30 -1.84 10.31
C MET A 8 4.25 -0.31 10.46
N ALA A 9 3.37 0.24 11.29
CA ALA A 9 3.25 1.69 11.49
C ALA A 9 4.57 2.33 11.95
N LYS A 10 5.32 1.62 12.83
CA LYS A 10 6.62 2.11 13.30
C LYS A 10 7.68 2.08 12.21
N LEU A 11 7.68 1.05 11.38
CA LEU A 11 8.63 0.94 10.27
C LEU A 11 8.35 1.97 9.18
N ILE A 12 7.08 2.27 8.87
CA ILE A 12 6.69 3.37 7.98
C ILE A 12 7.18 4.72 8.55
N ASN A 13 7.02 4.96 9.85
CA ASN A 13 7.51 6.18 10.50
C ASN A 13 9.04 6.35 10.33
N PHE A 14 9.79 5.27 10.50
CA PHE A 14 11.23 5.30 10.29
C PHE A 14 11.59 5.56 8.82
N ALA A 15 10.88 4.94 7.87
CA ALA A 15 11.11 5.15 6.45
C ALA A 15 10.84 6.62 6.05
N MET A 16 9.75 7.20 6.54
CA MET A 16 9.46 8.62 6.32
C MET A 16 10.53 9.52 6.93
N THR A 17 11.04 9.16 8.11
CA THR A 17 12.14 9.90 8.75
C THR A 17 13.38 9.91 7.85
N ASP A 18 13.79 8.75 7.35
CA ASP A 18 14.98 8.64 6.50
C ASP A 18 14.78 9.40 5.18
N LEU A 19 13.65 9.19 4.51
CA LEU A 19 13.32 9.87 3.26
C LEU A 19 13.30 11.40 3.41
N MET A 20 12.72 11.93 4.49
CA MET A 20 12.71 13.36 4.75
C MET A 20 14.09 13.93 5.11
N LEU A 21 15.00 13.11 5.63
CA LEU A 21 16.40 13.52 5.85
C LEU A 21 17.18 13.57 4.55
N GLU A 22 16.92 12.62 3.65
CA GLU A 22 17.64 12.47 2.38
C GLU A 22 17.12 13.41 1.29
N ILE A 23 15.82 13.75 1.33
CA ILE A 23 15.13 14.49 0.25
C ILE A 23 14.55 15.79 0.82
N PRO A 24 15.24 16.93 0.65
CA PRO A 24 14.75 18.23 1.15
C PRO A 24 13.40 18.66 0.57
N GLU A 25 13.11 18.28 -0.67
CA GLU A 25 11.87 18.60 -1.40
C GLU A 25 10.66 17.78 -0.94
N LEU A 26 10.87 16.71 -0.16
CA LEU A 26 9.78 15.86 0.34
C LEU A 26 9.01 16.61 1.44
N VAL A 27 7.72 16.82 1.22
CA VAL A 27 6.82 17.53 2.14
C VAL A 27 5.59 16.69 2.41
N MET A 28 5.27 16.50 3.68
CA MET A 28 4.06 15.81 4.10
C MET A 28 2.93 16.78 4.44
N MET A 29 1.72 16.42 4.08
CA MET A 29 0.52 17.19 4.39
C MET A 29 -0.68 16.30 4.61
N GLY A 30 -1.62 16.76 5.42
CA GLY A 30 -2.84 16.03 5.71
C GLY A 30 -3.46 16.46 7.02
N GLU A 31 -4.62 15.89 7.33
CA GLU A 31 -5.30 16.11 8.58
C GLU A 31 -4.55 15.40 9.73
N ASP A 32 -4.24 16.12 10.79
CA ASP A 32 -3.58 15.60 12.00
C ASP A 32 -2.18 14.98 11.80
N VAL A 33 -1.56 15.12 10.63
CA VAL A 33 -0.24 14.51 10.35
C VAL A 33 0.91 15.16 11.11
N GLY A 34 0.75 16.43 11.47
CA GLY A 34 1.78 17.24 12.12
C GLY A 34 1.83 17.04 13.64
N ARG A 35 1.20 17.94 14.38
CA ARG A 35 1.30 17.98 15.86
C ARG A 35 0.77 16.74 16.54
N LYS A 36 -0.35 16.19 16.07
CA LYS A 36 -0.96 14.97 16.61
C LYS A 36 -0.19 13.71 16.26
N GLY A 37 0.48 13.69 15.11
CA GLY A 37 1.26 12.53 14.66
C GLY A 37 0.45 11.46 13.96
N GLY A 38 -0.68 11.84 13.35
CA GLY A 38 -1.61 10.94 12.67
C GLY A 38 -2.54 10.17 13.60
N VAL A 39 -3.66 9.69 13.08
CA VAL A 39 -4.68 8.95 13.87
C VAL A 39 -4.11 7.68 14.48
N TYR A 40 -3.22 7.00 13.78
CA TYR A 40 -2.57 5.76 14.22
C TYR A 40 -1.13 5.96 14.69
N GLY A 41 -0.68 7.20 14.89
CA GLY A 41 0.67 7.52 15.33
C GLY A 41 1.76 7.25 14.25
N VAL A 42 1.37 7.10 13.00
CA VAL A 42 2.30 6.76 11.91
C VAL A 42 3.28 7.91 11.66
N THR A 43 2.85 9.17 11.81
CA THR A 43 3.69 10.36 11.64
C THR A 43 4.20 10.95 12.96
N GLN A 44 4.09 10.20 14.06
CA GLN A 44 4.46 10.68 15.39
C GLN A 44 5.89 11.19 15.45
N LYS A 45 6.08 12.38 16.06
CA LYS A 45 7.36 13.09 16.24
C LYS A 45 8.01 13.66 14.96
N LEU A 46 7.45 13.43 13.77
CA LEU A 46 8.02 14.00 12.54
C LEU A 46 7.92 15.53 12.53
N HIS A 47 6.79 16.08 12.96
CA HIS A 47 6.62 17.53 13.06
C HIS A 47 7.66 18.19 14.00
N GLN A 48 7.98 17.56 15.13
CA GLN A 48 9.00 18.06 16.05
C GLN A 48 10.40 18.08 15.42
N ARG A 49 10.65 17.12 14.50
CA ARG A 49 11.94 16.97 13.84
C ARG A 49 12.12 17.85 12.62
N PHE A 50 11.08 17.99 11.80
CA PHE A 50 11.16 18.64 10.49
C PHE A 50 10.44 19.99 10.41
N GLY A 51 9.65 20.33 11.43
CA GLY A 51 8.93 21.60 11.52
C GLY A 51 7.68 21.70 10.64
N ALA A 52 6.91 22.77 10.85
CA ALA A 52 5.64 23.02 10.18
C ALA A 52 5.78 23.25 8.64
N GLY A 53 6.94 23.67 8.17
CA GLY A 53 7.19 23.89 6.75
C GLY A 53 7.30 22.59 5.95
N ARG A 54 7.55 21.47 6.62
CA ARG A 54 7.67 20.14 5.98
C ARG A 54 6.64 19.12 6.47
N MET A 55 5.96 19.43 7.57
CA MET A 55 4.86 18.62 8.13
C MET A 55 3.67 19.56 8.31
N ILE A 56 2.79 19.60 7.31
CA ILE A 56 1.72 20.58 7.19
C ILE A 56 0.41 19.94 7.67
N ASP A 57 -0.10 20.42 8.82
CA ASP A 57 -1.48 20.13 9.23
C ASP A 57 -2.43 20.94 8.34
N THR A 58 -3.32 20.26 7.65
CA THR A 58 -4.35 20.88 6.80
C THR A 58 -5.68 20.97 7.54
N LEU A 59 -6.63 21.68 6.93
CA LEU A 59 -8.02 21.56 7.30
C LEU A 59 -8.55 20.15 6.95
N LEU A 60 -9.66 19.77 7.55
CA LEU A 60 -10.42 18.56 7.23
C LEU A 60 -11.17 18.78 5.92
N ASP A 61 -10.43 18.72 4.83
CA ASP A 61 -10.94 18.90 3.47
C ASP A 61 -9.98 18.22 2.48
N GLU A 62 -10.34 17.03 2.03
CA GLU A 62 -9.50 16.18 1.19
C GLU A 62 -9.25 16.78 -0.19
N GLN A 63 -10.18 17.61 -0.70
CA GLN A 63 -9.99 18.34 -1.95
C GLN A 63 -8.84 19.34 -1.80
N SER A 64 -8.82 20.10 -0.71
CA SER A 64 -7.75 21.06 -0.41
C SER A 64 -6.41 20.36 -0.17
N ILE A 65 -6.40 19.19 0.47
CA ILE A 65 -5.18 18.40 0.67
C ILE A 65 -4.56 18.03 -0.67
N LEU A 66 -5.33 17.45 -1.59
CA LEU A 66 -4.81 17.08 -2.91
C LEU A 66 -4.55 18.30 -3.80
N GLY A 67 -5.38 19.34 -3.73
CA GLY A 67 -5.14 20.59 -4.43
C GLY A 67 -3.81 21.25 -4.03
N LEU A 68 -3.51 21.28 -2.73
CA LEU A 68 -2.23 21.75 -2.23
C LEU A 68 -1.07 20.88 -2.74
N ALA A 69 -1.22 19.55 -2.72
CA ALA A 69 -0.21 18.62 -3.22
C ALA A 69 0.08 18.85 -4.71
N ILE A 70 -0.96 19.03 -5.55
CA ILE A 70 -0.82 19.36 -6.97
C ILE A 70 -0.03 20.67 -7.12
N GLY A 71 -0.41 21.72 -6.40
CA GLY A 71 0.28 23.01 -6.46
C GLY A 71 1.76 22.91 -6.04
N MET A 72 2.07 22.13 -5.01
CA MET A 72 3.44 21.89 -4.57
C MET A 72 4.25 21.08 -5.57
N ALA A 73 3.66 20.03 -6.18
CA ALA A 73 4.31 19.26 -7.23
C ALA A 73 4.72 20.14 -8.41
N GLN A 74 3.85 21.06 -8.85
CA GLN A 74 4.13 22.02 -9.92
C GLN A 74 5.25 23.01 -9.55
N ASN A 75 5.55 23.19 -8.26
CA ASN A 75 6.62 24.04 -7.76
C ASN A 75 7.90 23.29 -7.38
N GLY A 76 8.05 22.04 -7.82
CA GLY A 76 9.28 21.25 -7.65
C GLY A 76 9.42 20.51 -6.33
N PHE A 77 8.37 20.47 -5.53
CA PHE A 77 8.34 19.61 -4.34
C PHE A 77 7.91 18.19 -4.68
N ILE A 78 8.20 17.27 -3.80
CA ILE A 78 7.65 15.91 -3.81
C ILE A 78 6.63 15.82 -2.66
N PRO A 79 5.35 16.11 -2.91
CA PRO A 79 4.34 16.04 -1.88
C PRO A 79 4.01 14.60 -1.51
N MET A 80 3.83 14.38 -0.21
CA MET A 80 3.32 13.13 0.36
C MET A 80 2.03 13.45 1.12
N PRO A 81 0.91 13.68 0.41
CA PRO A 81 -0.38 13.88 1.06
C PRO A 81 -0.86 12.62 1.75
N GLU A 82 -1.59 12.78 2.85
CA GLU A 82 -2.27 11.71 3.56
C GLU A 82 -3.77 11.97 3.55
N ILE A 83 -4.53 11.02 3.00
CA ILE A 83 -5.98 10.92 3.22
C ILE A 83 -6.20 9.96 4.38
N GLN A 84 -6.86 10.45 5.42
CA GLN A 84 -6.91 9.79 6.72
C GLN A 84 -7.58 8.41 6.69
N PHE A 85 -8.59 8.25 5.82
CA PHE A 85 -9.29 6.98 5.58
C PHE A 85 -9.68 6.85 4.10
N LEU A 86 -9.59 5.65 3.55
CA LEU A 86 -9.93 5.36 2.16
C LEU A 86 -11.36 5.81 1.80
N ALA A 87 -12.30 5.72 2.75
CA ALA A 87 -13.67 6.21 2.58
C ALA A 87 -13.74 7.71 2.23
N TYR A 88 -12.78 8.51 2.65
CA TYR A 88 -12.75 9.95 2.42
C TYR A 88 -12.13 10.34 1.08
N LEU A 89 -11.47 9.40 0.41
CA LEU A 89 -10.91 9.65 -0.92
C LEU A 89 -11.98 10.12 -1.92
N HIS A 90 -13.22 9.66 -1.77
CA HIS A 90 -14.33 10.08 -2.63
C HIS A 90 -14.55 11.60 -2.63
N ASN A 91 -14.19 12.29 -1.54
CA ASN A 91 -14.26 13.76 -1.49
C ASN A 91 -13.21 14.44 -2.38
N ALA A 92 -12.13 13.74 -2.72
CA ALA A 92 -10.98 14.28 -3.47
C ALA A 92 -10.70 13.50 -4.77
N GLU A 93 -11.63 12.66 -5.19
CA GLU A 93 -11.45 11.85 -6.39
C GLU A 93 -11.22 12.70 -7.63
N ASP A 94 -11.94 13.82 -7.77
CA ASP A 94 -11.81 14.72 -8.91
C ASP A 94 -10.41 15.35 -8.98
N GLN A 95 -9.83 15.76 -7.85
CA GLN A 95 -8.47 16.29 -7.81
C GLN A 95 -7.44 15.24 -8.24
N LEU A 96 -7.64 14.00 -7.86
CA LEU A 96 -6.73 12.91 -8.26
C LEU A 96 -6.94 12.54 -9.74
N ARG A 97 -8.17 12.26 -10.13
CA ARG A 97 -8.53 11.77 -11.46
C ARG A 97 -8.56 12.91 -12.49
N GLY A 98 -9.35 13.96 -12.20
CA GLY A 98 -9.62 15.05 -13.13
C GLY A 98 -8.46 16.01 -13.30
N GLU A 99 -7.62 16.19 -12.30
CA GLU A 99 -6.51 17.14 -12.31
C GLU A 99 -5.16 16.46 -12.33
N ALA A 100 -4.79 15.73 -11.26
CA ALA A 100 -3.43 15.22 -11.11
C ALA A 100 -3.07 14.19 -12.20
N ALA A 101 -3.92 13.20 -12.42
CA ALA A 101 -3.63 12.09 -13.34
C ALA A 101 -3.76 12.48 -14.82
N THR A 102 -4.61 13.44 -15.15
CA THR A 102 -4.87 13.84 -16.56
C THR A 102 -3.89 14.89 -17.07
N LEU A 103 -3.27 15.68 -16.19
CA LEU A 103 -2.38 16.76 -16.57
C LEU A 103 -1.24 16.34 -17.51
N PRO A 104 -0.54 15.23 -17.27
CA PRO A 104 0.53 14.77 -18.19
C PRO A 104 0.01 14.50 -19.61
N PHE A 105 -1.19 13.94 -19.73
CA PHE A 105 -1.79 13.66 -21.03
C PHE A 105 -2.20 14.95 -21.77
N PHE A 106 -2.97 15.83 -21.13
CA PHE A 106 -3.45 17.04 -21.77
C PHE A 106 -2.36 18.09 -22.03
N SER A 107 -1.29 18.08 -21.24
CA SER A 107 -0.13 18.95 -21.47
C SER A 107 0.91 18.35 -22.44
N ASN A 108 0.64 17.19 -23.01
CA ASN A 108 1.60 16.46 -23.86
C ASN A 108 2.94 16.22 -23.12
N GLY A 109 2.87 15.87 -21.85
CA GLY A 109 4.04 15.59 -20.99
C GLY A 109 4.80 16.83 -20.52
N GLN A 110 4.33 18.05 -20.80
CA GLN A 110 5.00 19.27 -20.34
C GLN A 110 4.87 19.50 -18.85
N TYR A 111 3.78 19.02 -18.26
CA TYR A 111 3.53 19.11 -16.82
C TYR A 111 3.20 17.74 -16.26
N THR A 112 3.69 17.49 -15.05
CA THR A 112 3.47 16.26 -14.30
C THR A 112 3.08 16.58 -12.87
N ASN A 113 2.49 15.62 -12.16
CA ASN A 113 2.13 15.77 -10.75
C ASN A 113 2.76 14.63 -9.92
N PRO A 114 4.08 14.66 -9.70
CA PRO A 114 4.73 13.66 -8.86
C PRO A 114 4.20 13.75 -7.44
N MET A 115 3.70 12.63 -6.90
CA MET A 115 3.30 12.57 -5.50
C MET A 115 3.24 11.13 -4.98
N VAL A 116 3.34 10.98 -3.67
CA VAL A 116 3.06 9.73 -2.97
C VAL A 116 1.86 9.95 -2.06
N LEU A 117 0.68 9.59 -2.54
CA LEU A 117 -0.55 9.69 -1.76
C LEU A 117 -0.66 8.49 -0.82
N ARG A 118 -0.61 8.73 0.49
CA ARG A 118 -0.80 7.73 1.52
C ARG A 118 -2.25 7.71 1.96
N ILE A 119 -2.84 6.53 2.01
CA ILE A 119 -4.24 6.36 2.41
C ILE A 119 -4.35 5.19 3.38
N ALA A 120 -4.83 5.42 4.59
CA ALA A 120 -5.17 4.35 5.51
C ALA A 120 -6.49 3.69 5.06
N GLY A 121 -6.46 2.39 4.81
CA GLY A 121 -7.63 1.64 4.32
C GLY A 121 -7.66 0.21 4.85
N LEU A 122 -8.52 -0.63 4.31
CA LEU A 122 -8.61 -2.04 4.67
C LEU A 122 -8.75 -2.22 6.20
N GLY A 123 -9.76 -1.56 6.75
CA GLY A 123 -9.89 -1.30 8.17
C GLY A 123 -10.15 -2.52 9.01
N TYR A 124 -11.11 -3.34 8.70
CA TYR A 124 -11.55 -4.52 9.47
C TYR A 124 -11.22 -4.51 10.97
N GLN A 125 -11.49 -3.38 11.61
CA GLN A 125 -11.21 -3.19 13.03
C GLN A 125 -12.47 -3.44 13.83
N ARG A 126 -12.36 -4.27 14.86
CA ARG A 126 -13.46 -4.53 15.77
C ARG A 126 -13.85 -3.24 16.51
N GLY A 127 -15.12 -2.85 16.36
CA GLY A 127 -15.71 -1.76 17.14
C GLY A 127 -15.32 -0.34 16.71
N PHE A 128 -14.73 -0.16 15.53
CA PHE A 128 -14.28 1.15 15.06
C PHE A 128 -15.12 1.69 13.88
N GLY A 129 -15.68 2.88 14.06
CA GLY A 129 -16.02 3.87 13.04
C GLY A 129 -17.09 3.54 11.99
N GLY A 130 -17.68 2.36 11.96
CA GLY A 130 -18.67 2.02 10.94
C GLY A 130 -18.14 2.23 9.52
N HIS A 131 -19.03 2.46 8.56
CA HIS A 131 -18.70 2.60 7.14
C HIS A 131 -17.88 3.87 6.80
N PHE A 132 -17.90 4.90 7.64
CA PHE A 132 -17.13 6.12 7.42
C PHE A 132 -15.62 5.92 7.60
N HIS A 133 -15.20 4.89 8.33
CA HIS A 133 -13.78 4.64 8.61
C HIS A 133 -13.32 3.27 8.09
N ASN A 134 -14.24 2.45 7.59
CA ASN A 134 -13.95 1.12 7.10
C ASN A 134 -14.45 1.01 5.66
N ASP A 135 -13.55 1.19 4.72
CA ASP A 135 -13.83 1.06 3.30
C ASP A 135 -12.70 0.32 2.59
N ASN A 136 -13.08 -0.50 1.61
CA ASN A 136 -12.18 -1.28 0.78
C ASN A 136 -12.42 -0.98 -0.70
N SER A 137 -12.90 0.22 -1.03
CA SER A 137 -13.24 0.67 -2.38
C SER A 137 -11.99 0.96 -3.22
N LEU A 138 -11.26 -0.09 -3.60
CA LEU A 138 -10.10 0.06 -4.48
C LEU A 138 -10.48 0.33 -5.93
N ALA A 139 -11.74 0.08 -6.32
CA ALA A 139 -12.22 0.27 -7.69
C ALA A 139 -12.01 1.70 -8.19
N VAL A 140 -12.30 2.70 -7.36
CA VAL A 140 -12.14 4.12 -7.70
C VAL A 140 -10.71 4.47 -8.09
N LEU A 141 -9.72 3.90 -7.42
CA LEU A 141 -8.31 4.10 -7.73
C LEU A 141 -7.87 3.36 -8.99
N ARG A 142 -8.38 2.13 -9.18
CA ARG A 142 -8.03 1.29 -10.34
C ARG A 142 -8.56 1.85 -11.66
N ASP A 143 -9.65 2.62 -11.61
CA ASP A 143 -10.25 3.27 -12.77
C ASP A 143 -9.45 4.51 -13.27
N ILE A 144 -8.48 4.99 -12.49
CA ILE A 144 -7.69 6.17 -12.84
C ILE A 144 -6.44 5.76 -13.63
N PRO A 145 -6.36 6.07 -14.94
CA PRO A 145 -5.18 5.73 -15.74
C PRO A 145 -3.92 6.43 -15.24
N GLY A 146 -2.79 5.71 -15.26
CA GLY A 146 -1.49 6.28 -14.94
C GLY A 146 -1.14 6.31 -13.46
N VAL A 147 -2.09 6.07 -12.57
CA VAL A 147 -1.83 5.96 -11.13
C VAL A 147 -1.23 4.59 -10.80
N VAL A 148 -0.15 4.59 -10.04
CA VAL A 148 0.46 3.37 -9.48
C VAL A 148 -0.16 3.12 -8.10
N ILE A 149 -0.60 1.89 -7.83
CA ILE A 149 -1.22 1.54 -6.55
C ILE A 149 -0.42 0.43 -5.87
N ILE A 150 0.01 0.67 -4.65
CA ILE A 150 0.73 -0.28 -3.81
C ILE A 150 -0.01 -0.55 -2.51
N CYS A 151 0.11 -1.77 -2.00
CA CYS A 151 -0.47 -2.17 -0.73
C CYS A 151 0.49 -3.13 0.00
N PRO A 152 1.26 -2.66 0.99
CA PRO A 152 2.12 -3.53 1.76
C PRO A 152 1.31 -4.43 2.69
N SER A 153 1.78 -5.65 2.93
CA SER A 153 1.20 -6.56 3.91
C SER A 153 2.02 -6.68 5.20
N ASN A 154 3.26 -6.25 5.19
CA ASN A 154 4.14 -6.28 6.36
C ASN A 154 5.05 -5.05 6.41
N GLY A 155 5.67 -4.82 7.56
CA GLY A 155 6.46 -3.60 7.80
C GLY A 155 7.75 -3.51 6.97
N HIS A 156 8.43 -4.62 6.69
CA HIS A 156 9.64 -4.63 5.85
C HIS A 156 9.31 -4.19 4.43
N ASP A 157 8.28 -4.80 3.85
CA ASP A 157 7.82 -4.46 2.50
C ASP A 157 7.28 -3.03 2.44
N ALA A 158 6.60 -2.56 3.49
CA ALA A 158 6.11 -1.19 3.57
C ALA A 158 7.24 -0.17 3.43
N VAL A 159 8.39 -0.41 4.06
CA VAL A 159 9.57 0.46 3.92
C VAL A 159 10.11 0.45 2.49
N LEU A 160 10.30 -0.73 1.91
CA LEU A 160 10.89 -0.87 0.57
C LEU A 160 9.95 -0.33 -0.52
N LEU A 161 8.65 -0.55 -0.39
CA LEU A 161 7.63 -0.01 -1.29
C LEU A 161 7.52 1.52 -1.17
N LEU A 162 7.59 2.08 0.04
CA LEU A 162 7.56 3.52 0.23
C LEU A 162 8.79 4.21 -0.38
N ARG A 163 9.98 3.60 -0.22
CA ARG A 163 11.21 4.07 -0.88
C ARG A 163 11.07 4.05 -2.41
N GLU A 164 10.53 2.97 -2.97
CA GLU A 164 10.28 2.88 -4.41
C GLU A 164 9.21 3.87 -4.87
N ALA A 165 8.14 4.08 -4.09
CA ALA A 165 7.11 5.07 -4.38
C ALA A 165 7.69 6.49 -4.49
N VAL A 166 8.54 6.87 -3.54
CA VAL A 166 9.22 8.19 -3.57
C VAL A 166 10.19 8.27 -4.75
N ARG A 167 10.91 7.19 -5.07
CA ARG A 167 11.78 7.15 -6.27
C ARG A 167 10.96 7.34 -7.55
N LEU A 168 9.84 6.60 -7.70
CA LEU A 168 8.95 6.73 -8.86
C LEU A 168 8.38 8.16 -9.00
N ALA A 169 7.97 8.77 -7.89
CA ALA A 169 7.51 10.15 -7.92
C ALA A 169 8.63 11.10 -8.32
N ARG A 170 9.81 10.99 -7.72
CA ARG A 170 10.92 11.91 -7.92
C ARG A 170 11.58 11.76 -9.31
N GLU A 171 11.89 10.52 -9.72
CA GLU A 171 12.70 10.24 -10.91
C GLU A 171 11.82 10.03 -12.16
N GLU A 172 10.66 9.40 -11.99
CA GLU A 172 9.75 9.06 -13.10
C GLU A 172 8.50 9.94 -13.14
N GLN A 173 8.40 10.92 -12.22
CA GLN A 173 7.28 11.87 -12.17
C GLN A 173 5.91 11.20 -12.07
N ARG A 174 5.82 10.10 -11.32
CA ARG A 174 4.62 9.29 -11.19
C ARG A 174 3.79 9.70 -9.97
N ILE A 175 2.50 9.45 -10.08
CA ILE A 175 1.58 9.43 -8.95
C ILE A 175 1.55 8.01 -8.40
N VAL A 176 1.91 7.85 -7.13
CA VAL A 176 1.85 6.57 -6.43
C VAL A 176 0.88 6.69 -5.27
N VAL A 177 -0.09 5.80 -5.22
CA VAL A 177 -1.01 5.66 -4.09
C VAL A 177 -0.59 4.46 -3.25
N MET A 178 -0.26 4.69 -1.99
CA MET A 178 0.04 3.65 -1.02
C MET A 178 -1.16 3.44 -0.11
N VAL A 179 -1.88 2.34 -0.32
CA VAL A 179 -2.97 1.93 0.56
C VAL A 179 -2.38 1.16 1.74
N GLU A 180 -2.50 1.73 2.92
CA GLU A 180 -1.91 1.18 4.14
C GLU A 180 -2.98 0.42 4.94
N PRO A 181 -2.84 -0.93 5.10
CA PRO A 181 -3.81 -1.72 5.84
C PRO A 181 -3.86 -1.35 7.33
N ILE A 182 -4.92 -0.67 7.75
CA ILE A 182 -5.11 -0.24 9.14
C ILE A 182 -5.04 -1.43 10.11
N ALA A 183 -5.66 -2.54 9.75
CA ALA A 183 -5.67 -3.75 10.57
C ALA A 183 -4.26 -4.30 10.87
N LEU A 184 -3.28 -4.00 10.00
CA LEU A 184 -1.90 -4.47 10.15
C LEU A 184 -0.96 -3.47 10.80
N TYR A 185 -1.36 -2.21 10.99
CA TYR A 185 -0.49 -1.17 11.53
C TYR A 185 0.19 -1.59 12.85
N MET A 186 -0.60 -2.11 13.79
CA MET A 186 -0.13 -2.49 15.14
C MET A 186 -0.02 -4.00 15.35
N THR A 187 -0.31 -4.80 14.30
CA THR A 187 -0.25 -6.25 14.38
C THR A 187 1.19 -6.72 14.59
N ARG A 188 1.37 -7.57 15.59
CA ARG A 188 2.67 -8.10 16.00
C ARG A 188 2.74 -9.61 15.88
N ASP A 189 1.67 -10.29 16.24
CA ASP A 189 1.60 -11.74 16.34
C ASP A 189 0.96 -12.34 15.09
N LEU A 190 1.35 -13.56 14.74
CA LEU A 190 0.81 -14.27 13.58
C LEU A 190 -0.05 -15.47 13.98
N HIS A 191 0.47 -16.36 14.80
CA HIS A 191 -0.19 -17.64 15.12
C HIS A 191 -0.68 -17.73 16.56
N ALA A 192 0.01 -17.07 17.49
CA ALA A 192 -0.32 -17.12 18.91
C ALA A 192 0.00 -15.77 19.57
N PRO A 193 -0.73 -15.38 20.63
CA PRO A 193 -0.43 -14.18 21.39
C PRO A 193 1.02 -14.17 21.88
N GLY A 194 1.76 -13.11 21.58
CA GLY A 194 3.15 -12.92 21.99
C GLY A 194 4.20 -13.61 21.11
N ASP A 195 3.83 -14.21 19.98
CA ASP A 195 4.79 -14.88 19.09
C ASP A 195 5.64 -13.92 18.24
N GLY A 196 5.24 -12.64 18.13
CA GLY A 196 5.96 -11.64 17.36
C GLY A 196 6.05 -11.93 15.86
N GLY A 197 5.34 -12.95 15.38
CA GLY A 197 5.50 -13.52 14.04
C GLY A 197 5.18 -12.57 12.89
N TRP A 198 4.53 -11.43 13.16
CA TRP A 198 4.25 -10.40 12.15
C TRP A 198 5.11 -9.15 12.28
N THR A 199 5.95 -9.03 13.30
CA THR A 199 6.96 -7.96 13.38
C THR A 199 8.07 -8.19 12.37
N ARG A 200 8.71 -7.11 11.91
CA ARG A 200 9.81 -7.17 10.94
C ARG A 200 10.95 -6.27 11.37
N GLU A 201 12.15 -6.63 10.94
CA GLU A 201 13.30 -5.76 11.04
C GLU A 201 13.22 -4.63 10.01
N TYR A 202 13.80 -3.50 10.34
CA TYR A 202 13.97 -2.41 9.38
C TYR A 202 14.99 -2.84 8.31
N PRO A 203 14.71 -2.65 7.01
CA PRO A 203 15.64 -3.02 5.95
C PRO A 203 17.01 -2.37 6.14
N ALA A 204 18.07 -3.16 5.97
CA ALA A 204 19.43 -2.67 6.06
C ALA A 204 19.70 -1.52 5.05
N PRO A 205 20.64 -0.60 5.34
CA PRO A 205 21.09 0.38 4.36
C PRO A 205 21.52 -0.31 3.06
N GLY A 206 21.08 0.21 1.91
CA GLY A 206 21.39 -0.39 0.60
C GLY A 206 20.54 -1.61 0.23
N SER A 207 19.55 -1.99 1.03
CA SER A 207 18.57 -3.02 0.64
C SER A 207 17.94 -2.65 -0.70
N LYS A 208 17.85 -3.65 -1.60
CA LYS A 208 17.23 -3.44 -2.91
C LYS A 208 15.76 -3.06 -2.77
N PRO A 209 15.29 -2.06 -3.49
CA PRO A 209 13.87 -1.71 -3.51
C PRO A 209 13.05 -2.84 -4.15
N ILE A 210 11.77 -2.89 -3.79
CA ILE A 210 10.80 -3.74 -4.46
C ILE A 210 10.34 -3.03 -5.73
N LYS A 211 10.77 -3.54 -6.88
CA LYS A 211 10.46 -2.93 -8.18
C LYS A 211 9.02 -3.16 -8.61
N VAL A 212 8.52 -2.29 -9.48
CA VAL A 212 7.19 -2.44 -10.07
C VAL A 212 7.03 -3.83 -10.67
N GLY A 213 5.94 -4.49 -10.30
CA GLY A 213 5.62 -5.84 -10.77
C GLY A 213 6.21 -6.99 -9.97
N GLN A 214 7.06 -6.71 -8.95
CA GLN A 214 7.63 -7.76 -8.10
C GLN A 214 6.65 -8.17 -6.98
N VAL A 215 6.26 -9.44 -6.95
CA VAL A 215 5.43 -10.01 -5.89
C VAL A 215 6.26 -10.50 -4.71
N GLY A 216 5.62 -10.72 -3.56
CA GLY A 216 6.17 -11.49 -2.45
C GLY A 216 5.72 -12.94 -2.56
N VAL A 217 6.62 -13.88 -2.24
CA VAL A 217 6.28 -15.31 -2.20
C VAL A 217 6.59 -15.87 -0.84
N ILE A 218 5.59 -16.50 -0.21
CA ILE A 218 5.70 -17.10 1.12
C ILE A 218 5.39 -18.60 1.00
N GLY A 219 6.36 -19.42 1.36
CA GLY A 219 6.29 -20.88 1.21
C GLY A 219 6.57 -21.35 -0.23
N ASP A 220 6.74 -22.65 -0.38
CA ASP A 220 7.13 -23.32 -1.62
C ASP A 220 6.13 -24.41 -2.06
N GLY A 221 4.96 -24.46 -1.39
CA GLY A 221 3.93 -25.45 -1.65
C GLY A 221 3.43 -25.43 -3.10
N THR A 222 3.01 -26.59 -3.58
CA THR A 222 2.50 -26.77 -4.94
C THR A 222 1.07 -27.31 -5.01
N ASP A 223 0.44 -27.61 -3.86
CA ASP A 223 -0.95 -28.04 -3.86
C ASP A 223 -1.91 -26.87 -4.10
N LEU A 224 -1.61 -25.70 -3.52
CA LEU A 224 -2.44 -24.51 -3.59
C LEU A 224 -1.57 -23.25 -3.71
N ALA A 225 -1.84 -22.43 -4.72
CA ALA A 225 -1.37 -21.05 -4.75
C ALA A 225 -2.47 -20.12 -4.25
N ILE A 226 -2.15 -19.27 -3.26
CA ILE A 226 -3.07 -18.25 -2.74
C ILE A 226 -2.57 -16.90 -3.23
N VAL A 227 -3.33 -16.23 -4.10
CA VAL A 227 -3.02 -14.91 -4.63
C VAL A 227 -3.80 -13.86 -3.84
N THR A 228 -3.11 -12.92 -3.23
CA THR A 228 -3.72 -11.98 -2.29
C THR A 228 -2.87 -10.71 -2.09
N TYR A 229 -3.28 -9.83 -1.18
CA TYR A 229 -2.58 -8.61 -0.77
C TYR A 229 -3.04 -8.14 0.62
N GLY A 230 -2.28 -7.25 1.24
CA GLY A 230 -2.66 -6.59 2.49
C GLY A 230 -3.06 -7.58 3.59
N ASN A 231 -4.25 -7.39 4.18
CA ASN A 231 -4.78 -8.26 5.24
C ASN A 231 -4.93 -9.72 4.79
N GLY A 232 -5.24 -9.93 3.50
CA GLY A 232 -5.35 -11.26 2.93
C GLY A 232 -4.06 -12.07 3.03
N THR A 233 -2.90 -11.43 2.92
CA THR A 233 -1.59 -12.08 3.10
C THR A 233 -1.42 -12.57 4.53
N TYR A 234 -1.74 -11.73 5.52
CA TYR A 234 -1.69 -12.08 6.93
C TYR A 234 -2.59 -13.28 7.26
N LEU A 235 -3.85 -13.22 6.83
CA LEU A 235 -4.83 -14.29 7.04
C LEU A 235 -4.44 -15.59 6.30
N SER A 236 -3.87 -15.46 5.10
CA SER A 236 -3.40 -16.60 4.32
C SER A 236 -2.21 -17.30 5.00
N CYS A 237 -1.33 -16.57 5.67
CA CYS A 237 -0.26 -17.18 6.46
C CYS A 237 -0.80 -18.00 7.64
N GLN A 238 -1.85 -17.52 8.30
CA GLN A 238 -2.53 -18.30 9.35
C GLN A 238 -3.19 -19.55 8.78
N ALA A 239 -3.90 -19.41 7.66
CA ALA A 239 -4.55 -20.51 6.96
C ALA A 239 -3.54 -21.53 6.43
N GLN A 240 -2.40 -21.10 5.90
CA GLN A 240 -1.33 -21.96 5.39
C GLN A 240 -0.87 -22.98 6.44
N LYS A 241 -0.67 -22.53 7.68
CA LYS A 241 -0.31 -23.40 8.80
C LYS A 241 -1.41 -24.44 9.07
N GLN A 242 -2.67 -24.01 9.15
CA GLN A 242 -3.80 -24.90 9.42
C GLN A 242 -4.00 -25.92 8.28
N LEU A 243 -3.87 -25.50 7.03
CA LEU A 243 -3.94 -26.37 5.86
C LEU A 243 -2.88 -27.46 5.91
N ALA A 244 -1.66 -27.11 6.27
CA ALA A 244 -0.57 -28.09 6.39
C ALA A 244 -0.78 -29.08 7.54
N GLU A 245 -1.14 -28.57 8.73
CA GLU A 245 -1.27 -29.40 9.95
C GLU A 245 -2.52 -30.29 9.95
N GLN A 246 -3.65 -29.78 9.44
CA GLN A 246 -4.94 -30.49 9.52
C GLN A 246 -5.30 -31.27 8.25
N HIS A 247 -4.78 -30.85 7.09
CA HIS A 247 -5.17 -31.40 5.80
C HIS A 247 -4.00 -31.89 4.94
N GLY A 248 -2.76 -31.68 5.37
CA GLY A 248 -1.57 -32.04 4.60
C GLY A 248 -1.40 -31.24 3.30
N ILE A 249 -2.13 -30.11 3.15
CA ILE A 249 -2.08 -29.26 1.96
C ILE A 249 -0.93 -28.26 2.10
N LYS A 250 -0.01 -28.28 1.15
CA LYS A 250 1.13 -27.37 1.08
C LYS A 250 0.76 -26.19 0.17
N ALA A 251 0.51 -25.05 0.79
CA ALA A 251 0.17 -23.82 0.09
C ALA A 251 1.39 -22.93 -0.15
N ARG A 252 1.33 -22.15 -1.24
CA ARG A 252 2.21 -21.02 -1.54
C ARG A 252 1.36 -19.77 -1.55
N ILE A 253 1.82 -18.68 -0.90
CA ILE A 253 1.13 -17.40 -0.87
C ILE A 253 1.87 -16.45 -1.78
N ILE A 254 1.14 -15.78 -2.65
CA ILE A 254 1.64 -14.76 -3.57
C ILE A 254 1.05 -13.42 -3.12
N ASP A 255 1.87 -12.62 -2.46
CA ASP A 255 1.54 -11.27 -2.04
C ASP A 255 1.79 -10.32 -3.20
N MET A 256 0.72 -9.79 -3.78
CA MET A 256 0.82 -8.97 -4.99
C MET A 256 1.63 -7.68 -4.79
N ARG A 257 1.53 -7.03 -3.64
CA ARG A 257 2.19 -5.73 -3.34
C ARG A 257 1.75 -4.58 -4.27
N TRP A 258 1.69 -4.84 -5.57
CA TRP A 258 1.29 -3.90 -6.62
C TRP A 258 -0.13 -4.22 -7.08
N LEU A 259 -1.05 -3.27 -6.91
CA LEU A 259 -2.45 -3.43 -7.31
C LEU A 259 -2.72 -2.80 -8.68
N ALA A 260 -1.93 -1.79 -9.05
CA ALA A 260 -1.85 -1.23 -10.39
C ALA A 260 -0.44 -0.66 -10.64
N PRO A 261 0.25 -1.08 -11.72
CA PRO A 261 -0.15 -2.16 -12.65
C PRO A 261 -0.16 -3.52 -11.95
N LEU A 262 -1.08 -4.40 -12.36
CA LEU A 262 -1.14 -5.76 -11.86
C LEU A 262 0.13 -6.52 -12.24
N PRO A 263 0.80 -7.24 -11.31
CA PRO A 263 2.06 -7.95 -11.54
C PRO A 263 1.83 -9.29 -12.26
N GLN A 264 1.24 -9.25 -13.47
CA GLN A 264 0.72 -10.41 -14.20
C GLN A 264 1.78 -11.48 -14.44
N ALA A 265 2.96 -11.08 -14.92
CA ALA A 265 4.04 -12.02 -15.26
C ALA A 265 4.49 -12.84 -14.04
N GLU A 266 4.77 -12.16 -12.91
CA GLU A 266 5.20 -12.84 -11.69
C GLU A 266 4.09 -13.65 -11.02
N ILE A 267 2.83 -13.21 -11.12
CA ILE A 267 1.69 -14.02 -10.65
C ILE A 267 1.63 -15.32 -11.46
N LEU A 268 1.64 -15.24 -12.79
CA LEU A 268 1.56 -16.40 -13.67
C LEU A 268 2.73 -17.38 -13.47
N GLU A 269 3.94 -16.85 -13.31
CA GLU A 269 5.13 -17.63 -13.02
C GLU A 269 4.97 -18.40 -11.69
N ASN A 270 4.56 -17.69 -10.63
CA ASN A 270 4.48 -18.27 -9.29
C ASN A 270 3.29 -19.20 -9.06
N ILE A 271 2.21 -19.13 -9.84
CA ILE A 271 1.12 -20.10 -9.82
C ILE A 271 1.40 -21.32 -10.74
N SER A 272 2.42 -21.20 -11.59
CA SER A 272 2.83 -22.31 -12.46
C SER A 272 3.23 -23.52 -11.62
N GLY A 273 2.76 -24.70 -12.00
CA GLY A 273 3.03 -25.93 -11.26
C GLY A 273 2.18 -26.15 -9.99
N CYS A 274 1.39 -25.19 -9.53
CA CYS A 274 0.43 -25.42 -8.44
C CYS A 274 -0.81 -26.17 -8.96
N ARG A 275 -1.36 -27.07 -8.14
CA ARG A 275 -2.56 -27.87 -8.49
C ARG A 275 -3.80 -27.01 -8.59
N SER A 276 -3.95 -26.04 -7.70
CA SER A 276 -5.10 -25.12 -7.61
C SER A 276 -4.65 -23.71 -7.29
N VAL A 277 -5.48 -22.75 -7.68
CA VAL A 277 -5.28 -21.33 -7.36
C VAL A 277 -6.50 -20.84 -6.58
N LEU A 278 -6.25 -20.12 -5.48
CA LEU A 278 -7.27 -19.44 -4.70
C LEU A 278 -6.96 -17.93 -4.72
N ILE A 279 -7.93 -17.14 -5.14
CA ILE A 279 -7.87 -15.69 -5.08
C ILE A 279 -8.56 -15.23 -3.79
N VAL A 280 -7.80 -14.55 -2.92
CA VAL A 280 -8.31 -14.05 -1.64
C VAL A 280 -8.31 -12.54 -1.68
N ASP A 281 -9.50 -11.95 -1.59
CA ASP A 281 -9.71 -10.51 -1.65
C ASP A 281 -10.76 -10.11 -0.61
N GLU A 282 -10.44 -9.11 0.20
CA GLU A 282 -11.34 -8.62 1.25
C GLU A 282 -12.30 -7.51 0.78
N CYS A 283 -12.30 -7.22 -0.51
CA CYS A 283 -13.13 -6.19 -1.11
C CYS A 283 -14.51 -6.76 -1.51
N ARG A 284 -15.36 -5.89 -2.08
CA ARG A 284 -16.63 -6.29 -2.67
C ARG A 284 -16.40 -7.25 -3.84
N ARG A 285 -17.37 -8.10 -4.13
CA ARG A 285 -17.28 -9.02 -5.29
C ARG A 285 -17.07 -8.28 -6.61
N THR A 286 -17.69 -7.10 -6.77
CA THR A 286 -17.58 -6.27 -7.98
C THR A 286 -16.65 -5.10 -7.74
N GLY A 287 -15.82 -4.75 -8.74
CA GLY A 287 -14.86 -3.65 -8.68
C GLY A 287 -13.59 -3.95 -7.87
N SER A 288 -13.40 -5.20 -7.41
CA SER A 288 -12.25 -5.61 -6.62
C SER A 288 -11.06 -6.06 -7.47
N GLN A 289 -9.93 -6.31 -6.83
CA GLN A 289 -8.75 -6.89 -7.51
C GLN A 289 -9.02 -8.29 -8.06
N SER A 290 -9.89 -9.05 -7.40
CA SER A 290 -10.26 -10.40 -7.82
C SER A 290 -10.85 -10.43 -9.23
N GLU A 291 -11.57 -9.40 -9.69
CA GLU A 291 -12.05 -9.34 -11.07
C GLU A 291 -10.92 -9.31 -12.10
N GLY A 292 -9.92 -8.47 -11.88
CA GLY A 292 -8.73 -8.40 -12.74
C GLY A 292 -7.92 -9.69 -12.72
N LEU A 293 -7.81 -10.33 -11.55
CA LEU A 293 -7.14 -11.62 -11.41
C LEU A 293 -7.93 -12.74 -12.12
N MET A 294 -9.25 -12.77 -11.98
CA MET A 294 -10.08 -13.76 -12.70
C MET A 294 -10.01 -13.56 -14.22
N ALA A 295 -9.97 -12.30 -14.70
CA ALA A 295 -9.76 -12.02 -16.12
C ALA A 295 -8.39 -12.56 -16.58
N LEU A 296 -7.31 -12.30 -15.83
CA LEU A 296 -5.97 -12.84 -16.11
C LEU A 296 -5.97 -14.37 -16.17
N MET A 297 -6.64 -15.04 -15.22
CA MET A 297 -6.74 -16.50 -15.22
C MET A 297 -7.48 -17.03 -16.45
N ALA A 298 -8.56 -16.36 -16.84
CA ALA A 298 -9.34 -16.73 -18.03
C ALA A 298 -8.55 -16.53 -19.33
N GLU A 299 -7.85 -15.42 -19.50
CA GLU A 299 -6.99 -15.12 -20.66
C GLU A 299 -5.90 -16.17 -20.83
N HIS A 300 -5.33 -16.67 -19.74
CA HIS A 300 -4.28 -17.69 -19.74
C HIS A 300 -4.83 -19.14 -19.59
N ARG A 301 -6.15 -19.32 -19.68
CA ARG A 301 -6.83 -20.64 -19.62
C ARG A 301 -6.52 -21.45 -18.35
N ILE A 302 -6.39 -20.76 -17.23
CA ILE A 302 -6.17 -21.39 -15.94
C ILE A 302 -7.52 -21.72 -15.33
N ASN A 303 -7.96 -23.00 -15.48
CA ASN A 303 -9.30 -23.44 -15.09
C ASN A 303 -9.38 -23.97 -13.66
N ARG A 304 -8.25 -24.01 -12.94
CA ARG A 304 -8.13 -24.51 -11.56
C ARG A 304 -8.15 -23.38 -10.53
N VAL A 305 -9.06 -22.42 -10.69
CA VAL A 305 -9.15 -21.21 -9.86
C VAL A 305 -10.48 -21.14 -9.13
N ALA A 306 -10.44 -20.63 -7.87
CA ALA A 306 -11.59 -20.32 -7.04
C ALA A 306 -11.42 -18.95 -6.38
#